data_6a2549a72967163056e25de670f03372
#
_entry.id   6a2549a72967163056e25de670f03372
#
_cell.length_a   1.000
_cell.length_b   1.000
_cell.length_c   1.000
_cell.angle_alpha   90.00
_cell.angle_beta   90.00
_cell.angle_gamma   90.00
#
_symmetry.space_group_name_H-M   'P 1'
#
loop_
_entity.id
_entity.type
_entity.pdbx_description
1 polymer ?
#
loop_
_entity_poly.entity_id
_entity_poly.type
_entity_poly.pdbx_seq_one_letter_code
_entity_poly.pdbx_strand_id
1 'polypeptide(L)'
;MFPIYAWDFNPDGTKIAYVSRMGQNENRLDELHILDLKTLQDSLLRTDEVDFRYTWGDISWQPEGKGVMLLALKDMDRTYTNVLYIDLATKASKVLTDPSKEGSLSGTMVLPEWVSSDKALFISDQDGYNNLYSFTLSTGEVKQLTHYTMNLDNVCLLSLKDKKMVFALQSNPVHTNMILFDPQSEKVVYTQESSLNLQLGGVTGNTVTMLAGGTTTLFQVVKAVVDPSQIKMETVMDIPDDLKEKLVHSTVERLEIPTFDVDSLTGKQRILHAYLFKPKNPLPENKSLLMVESFYGGENRYSSEYQILNQAGIYVLSASPRGSAGFGRDFAAMNDHDLGGNETLDMIYVSRYVADKLNIPSQRVGVFGMSHGGYETMRLMTFPGEVNGYKAKFPFGFGIETAGFCDIIWQHHHSNIPDWTALEAGDPVKDSLKLVDRSPITHADKITGPLLLIHGDHDNRVDIGGSQFMADKLKELGKTYRFVKFPGLGHGIKGVENNRKYYSECFDFIESEVLNK
;
A
#
# COMPACT_ATOMS: atom_id res chain seq x y z
N MET A 1 12.31 -25.99 -4.97
CA MET A 1 12.20 -25.49 -3.59
C MET A 1 10.87 -24.76 -3.53
N PHE A 2 9.97 -25.20 -2.68
CA PHE A 2 8.66 -24.57 -2.53
C PHE A 2 8.79 -23.34 -1.63
N PRO A 3 8.13 -22.22 -1.94
CA PRO A 3 8.22 -21.03 -1.12
C PRO A 3 7.54 -21.24 0.24
N ILE A 4 8.19 -20.78 1.31
CA ILE A 4 7.63 -20.67 2.65
C ILE A 4 7.13 -19.25 2.81
N TYR A 5 5.88 -19.08 3.24
CA TYR A 5 5.22 -17.77 3.33
C TYR A 5 5.05 -17.27 4.75
N ALA A 6 4.84 -18.17 5.70
CA ALA A 6 4.66 -17.87 7.10
C ALA A 6 5.39 -18.91 7.95
N TRP A 7 6.00 -18.50 9.04
CA TRP A 7 6.65 -19.42 9.96
C TRP A 7 6.81 -18.79 11.34
N ASP A 8 6.81 -19.62 12.37
CA ASP A 8 7.10 -19.21 13.75
C ASP A 8 7.64 -20.38 14.57
N PHE A 9 8.46 -20.05 15.56
CA PHE A 9 8.94 -21.01 16.55
C PHE A 9 7.87 -21.30 17.59
N ASN A 10 7.78 -22.55 18.02
CA ASN A 10 7.00 -22.86 19.22
C ASN A 10 7.64 -22.23 20.47
N PRO A 11 6.91 -22.12 21.61
CA PRO A 11 7.35 -21.35 22.76
C PRO A 11 8.67 -21.82 23.40
N ASP A 12 9.04 -23.10 23.27
CA ASP A 12 10.31 -23.63 23.77
C ASP A 12 11.43 -23.64 22.72
N GLY A 13 11.18 -23.16 21.51
CA GLY A 13 12.18 -23.08 20.44
C GLY A 13 12.61 -24.41 19.83
N THR A 14 11.87 -25.50 20.09
CA THR A 14 12.21 -26.84 19.59
C THR A 14 11.57 -27.22 18.29
N LYS A 15 10.53 -26.49 17.86
CA LYS A 15 9.78 -26.74 16.65
C LYS A 15 9.49 -25.44 15.88
N ILE A 16 9.28 -25.57 14.58
CA ILE A 16 8.78 -24.50 13.71
C ILE A 16 7.46 -24.95 13.09
N ALA A 17 6.43 -24.12 13.19
CA ALA A 17 5.27 -24.20 12.30
C ALA A 17 5.54 -23.35 11.08
N TYR A 18 5.22 -23.83 9.89
CA TYR A 18 5.35 -23.04 8.67
C TYR A 18 4.32 -23.43 7.62
N VAL A 19 3.97 -22.46 6.79
CA VAL A 19 3.11 -22.65 5.61
C VAL A 19 3.97 -22.68 4.35
N SER A 20 3.85 -23.74 3.57
CA SER A 20 4.54 -23.92 2.30
C SER A 20 3.51 -24.03 1.16
N ARG A 21 3.78 -23.36 0.06
CA ARG A 21 2.94 -23.47 -1.14
C ARG A 21 3.42 -24.57 -2.05
N MET A 22 2.51 -25.49 -2.37
CA MET A 22 2.71 -26.54 -3.36
C MET A 22 1.90 -26.19 -4.63
N GLY A 23 2.50 -26.37 -5.80
CA GLY A 23 1.84 -26.07 -7.07
C GLY A 23 1.75 -24.57 -7.41
N GLN A 24 1.10 -24.29 -8.54
CA GLN A 24 0.91 -22.93 -9.05
C GLN A 24 -0.50 -22.79 -9.64
N ASN A 25 -1.01 -21.56 -9.67
CA ASN A 25 -2.31 -21.22 -10.26
C ASN A 25 -3.47 -22.07 -9.71
N GLU A 26 -4.25 -22.68 -10.56
CA GLU A 26 -5.41 -23.50 -10.21
C GLU A 26 -5.06 -24.77 -9.40
N ASN A 27 -3.80 -25.23 -9.51
CA ASN A 27 -3.28 -26.38 -8.75
C ASN A 27 -2.55 -25.94 -7.48
N ARG A 28 -2.74 -24.72 -7.01
CA ARG A 28 -2.18 -24.25 -5.77
C ARG A 28 -2.77 -25.03 -4.60
N LEU A 29 -1.88 -25.50 -3.74
CA LEU A 29 -2.17 -26.12 -2.47
C LEU A 29 -1.21 -25.55 -1.44
N ASP A 30 -1.73 -25.09 -0.32
CA ASP A 30 -0.89 -24.58 0.76
C ASP A 30 -0.95 -25.58 1.91
N GLU A 31 0.21 -25.92 2.47
CA GLU A 31 0.38 -26.95 3.50
C GLU A 31 0.96 -26.33 4.77
N LEU A 32 0.34 -26.66 5.92
CA LEU A 32 0.87 -26.32 7.23
C LEU A 32 1.71 -27.50 7.75
N HIS A 33 2.95 -27.22 8.02
CA HIS A 33 3.94 -28.19 8.51
C HIS A 33 4.43 -27.87 9.91
N ILE A 34 4.89 -28.91 10.60
CA ILE A 34 5.64 -28.81 11.85
C ILE A 34 7.00 -29.48 11.66
N LEU A 35 8.06 -28.69 11.73
CA LEU A 35 9.45 -29.15 11.72
C LEU A 35 9.96 -29.26 13.14
N ASP A 36 10.40 -30.46 13.56
CA ASP A 36 11.13 -30.69 14.80
C ASP A 36 12.62 -30.38 14.59
N LEU A 37 13.14 -29.38 15.28
CA LEU A 37 14.51 -28.88 15.08
C LEU A 37 15.59 -29.82 15.65
N LYS A 38 15.24 -30.71 16.58
CA LYS A 38 16.18 -31.65 17.14
C LYS A 38 16.37 -32.88 16.25
N THR A 39 15.28 -33.39 15.72
CA THR A 39 15.28 -34.58 14.86
C THR A 39 15.35 -34.28 13.39
N LEU A 40 15.10 -33.02 13.00
CA LEU A 40 14.92 -32.54 11.63
C LEU A 40 13.79 -33.27 10.90
N GLN A 41 12.88 -33.86 11.65
CA GLN A 41 11.69 -34.49 11.10
C GLN A 41 10.66 -33.41 10.74
N ASP A 42 10.28 -33.35 9.48
CA ASP A 42 9.17 -32.56 8.98
C ASP A 42 7.89 -33.39 8.94
N SER A 43 6.79 -32.80 9.37
CA SER A 43 5.49 -33.46 9.45
C SER A 43 4.40 -32.56 8.89
N LEU A 44 3.73 -33.03 7.86
CA LEU A 44 2.52 -32.38 7.36
C LEU A 44 1.44 -32.45 8.44
N LEU A 45 1.04 -31.32 8.95
CA LEU A 45 -0.05 -31.21 9.91
C LEU A 45 -1.38 -31.20 9.22
N ARG A 46 -1.52 -30.32 8.23
CA ARG A 46 -2.78 -30.09 7.53
C ARG A 46 -2.52 -29.47 6.17
N THR A 47 -3.27 -29.92 5.17
CA THR A 47 -3.42 -29.24 3.88
C THR A 47 -4.55 -28.23 3.98
N ASP A 48 -4.46 -27.11 3.29
CA ASP A 48 -5.55 -26.15 3.24
C ASP A 48 -6.82 -26.78 2.65
N GLU A 49 -7.96 -26.26 3.08
CA GLU A 49 -9.27 -26.73 2.62
C GLU A 49 -9.71 -25.95 1.38
N VAL A 50 -10.68 -26.50 0.65
CA VAL A 50 -11.28 -25.83 -0.53
C VAL A 50 -11.81 -24.44 -0.15
N ASP A 51 -12.41 -24.31 1.04
CA ASP A 51 -13.05 -23.08 1.50
C ASP A 51 -12.08 -22.07 2.11
N PHE A 52 -10.89 -22.51 2.57
CA PHE A 52 -9.92 -21.66 3.25
C PHE A 52 -8.50 -21.99 2.83
N ARG A 53 -7.90 -21.13 2.01
CA ARG A 53 -6.51 -21.24 1.56
C ARG A 53 -5.59 -20.44 2.49
N TYR A 54 -4.53 -21.10 3.00
CA TYR A 54 -3.55 -20.43 3.84
C TYR A 54 -2.82 -19.34 3.04
N THR A 55 -2.44 -18.27 3.71
CA THR A 55 -1.79 -17.13 3.05
C THR A 55 -0.54 -16.69 3.80
N TRP A 56 0.20 -15.77 3.23
CA TRP A 56 1.33 -15.15 3.92
C TRP A 56 0.83 -14.29 5.09
N GLY A 57 1.57 -14.30 6.17
CA GLY A 57 1.27 -13.60 7.40
C GLY A 57 1.96 -14.29 8.56
N ASP A 58 1.74 -13.79 9.76
CA ASP A 58 2.33 -14.39 10.94
C ASP A 58 1.56 -15.66 11.34
N ILE A 59 2.30 -16.63 11.87
CA ILE A 59 1.75 -17.74 12.63
C ILE A 59 1.95 -17.40 14.10
N SER A 60 0.96 -17.67 14.94
CA SER A 60 1.03 -17.46 16.37
C SER A 60 0.80 -18.76 17.12
N TRP A 61 1.81 -19.24 17.85
CA TRP A 61 1.71 -20.43 18.67
C TRP A 61 0.97 -20.14 19.97
N GLN A 62 0.05 -21.04 20.32
CA GLN A 62 -0.51 -21.06 21.67
C GLN A 62 0.62 -21.41 22.69
N PRO A 63 0.73 -20.71 23.84
CA PRO A 63 1.88 -20.81 24.77
C PRO A 63 2.19 -22.19 25.31
N GLU A 64 1.20 -23.08 25.39
CA GLU A 64 1.39 -24.47 25.80
C GLU A 64 1.63 -25.42 24.61
N GLY A 65 1.76 -24.88 23.39
CA GLY A 65 2.02 -25.67 22.20
C GLY A 65 0.84 -26.51 21.70
N LYS A 66 -0.41 -26.18 22.12
CA LYS A 66 -1.62 -26.94 21.76
C LYS A 66 -2.16 -26.64 20.38
N GLY A 67 -1.86 -25.46 19.83
CA GLY A 67 -2.37 -25.03 18.54
C GLY A 67 -1.64 -23.82 17.99
N VAL A 68 -2.05 -23.43 16.78
CA VAL A 68 -1.54 -22.26 16.07
C VAL A 68 -2.67 -21.42 15.51
N MET A 69 -2.46 -20.11 15.45
CA MET A 69 -3.30 -19.18 14.70
C MET A 69 -2.59 -18.76 13.42
N LEU A 70 -3.32 -18.60 12.33
CA LEU A 70 -2.80 -18.16 11.04
C LEU A 70 -3.88 -17.49 10.19
N LEU A 71 -3.47 -16.87 9.09
CA LEU A 71 -4.38 -16.24 8.13
C LEU A 71 -4.76 -17.19 6.99
N ALA A 72 -6.01 -17.08 6.53
CA ALA A 72 -6.51 -17.81 5.38
C ALA A 72 -7.48 -16.98 4.54
N LEU A 73 -7.49 -17.21 3.24
CA LEU A 73 -8.43 -16.62 2.29
C LEU A 73 -9.61 -17.57 2.10
N LYS A 74 -10.83 -17.07 2.22
CA LYS A 74 -12.00 -17.84 1.85
C LYS A 74 -12.14 -17.88 0.32
N ASP A 75 -12.33 -19.06 -0.25
CA ASP A 75 -12.54 -19.27 -1.70
C ASP A 75 -11.46 -18.65 -2.60
N MET A 76 -10.22 -18.49 -2.09
CA MET A 76 -9.13 -17.75 -2.76
C MET A 76 -9.38 -16.25 -2.93
N ASP A 77 -10.45 -15.72 -2.37
CA ASP A 77 -10.80 -14.32 -2.47
C ASP A 77 -10.03 -13.47 -1.43
N ARG A 78 -9.24 -12.52 -1.90
CA ARG A 78 -8.41 -11.64 -1.06
C ARG A 78 -9.24 -10.64 -0.24
N THR A 79 -10.49 -10.42 -0.63
CA THR A 79 -11.43 -9.57 0.11
C THR A 79 -12.05 -10.29 1.30
N TYR A 80 -11.83 -11.61 1.45
CA TYR A 80 -12.32 -12.43 2.56
C TYR A 80 -11.17 -13.09 3.32
N THR A 81 -10.28 -12.28 3.90
CA THR A 81 -9.21 -12.75 4.77
C THR A 81 -9.74 -13.08 6.17
N ASN A 82 -9.44 -14.27 6.63
CA ASN A 82 -9.92 -14.80 7.90
C ASN A 82 -8.76 -15.21 8.81
N VAL A 83 -9.01 -15.24 10.12
CA VAL A 83 -8.12 -15.81 11.13
C VAL A 83 -8.63 -17.20 11.51
N LEU A 84 -7.74 -18.18 11.43
CA LEU A 84 -8.01 -19.55 11.83
C LEU A 84 -7.20 -19.91 13.09
N TYR A 85 -7.80 -20.69 14.00
CA TYR A 85 -7.08 -21.45 15.02
C TYR A 85 -7.11 -22.93 14.64
N ILE A 86 -5.95 -23.58 14.64
CA ILE A 86 -5.79 -25.02 14.35
C ILE A 86 -5.26 -25.71 15.60
N ASP A 87 -6.03 -26.67 16.10
CA ASP A 87 -5.62 -27.56 17.20
C ASP A 87 -4.66 -28.64 16.67
N LEU A 88 -3.48 -28.75 17.26
CA LEU A 88 -2.44 -29.65 16.77
C LEU A 88 -2.73 -31.14 17.04
N ALA A 89 -3.49 -31.45 18.08
CA ALA A 89 -3.80 -32.84 18.44
C ALA A 89 -4.92 -33.40 17.57
N THR A 90 -5.99 -32.64 17.40
CA THR A 90 -7.18 -33.07 16.64
C THR A 90 -7.09 -32.69 15.18
N LYS A 91 -6.21 -31.77 14.82
CA LYS A 91 -6.11 -31.11 13.50
C LYS A 91 -7.37 -30.36 13.07
N ALA A 92 -8.29 -30.13 14.00
CA ALA A 92 -9.49 -29.34 13.74
C ALA A 92 -9.17 -27.87 13.59
N SER A 93 -9.85 -27.20 12.66
CA SER A 93 -9.78 -25.74 12.46
C SER A 93 -11.02 -25.06 13.01
N LYS A 94 -10.83 -23.85 13.52
CA LYS A 94 -11.90 -22.95 13.91
C LYS A 94 -11.67 -21.59 13.26
N VAL A 95 -12.65 -21.08 12.54
CA VAL A 95 -12.65 -19.72 12.00
C VAL A 95 -12.99 -18.75 13.14
N LEU A 96 -12.15 -17.72 13.34
CA LEU A 96 -12.29 -16.74 14.42
C LEU A 96 -12.92 -15.44 13.95
N THR A 97 -12.84 -15.12 12.67
CA THR A 97 -13.50 -13.98 12.03
C THR A 97 -14.85 -14.41 11.44
N ASP A 98 -15.69 -13.47 11.06
CA ASP A 98 -16.93 -13.77 10.37
C ASP A 98 -16.67 -13.97 8.86
N PRO A 99 -16.76 -15.21 8.33
CA PRO A 99 -16.44 -15.48 6.93
C PRO A 99 -17.48 -14.94 5.93
N SER A 100 -18.58 -14.35 6.41
CA SER A 100 -19.57 -13.65 5.58
C SER A 100 -19.27 -12.16 5.42
N LYS A 101 -18.30 -11.64 6.20
CA LYS A 101 -17.84 -10.26 6.13
C LYS A 101 -16.53 -10.17 5.39
N GLU A 102 -16.42 -9.15 4.58
CA GLU A 102 -15.14 -8.80 3.96
C GLU A 102 -14.11 -8.42 5.03
N GLY A 103 -12.88 -8.89 4.83
CA GLY A 103 -11.72 -8.56 5.62
C GLY A 103 -10.49 -8.60 4.72
N SER A 104 -9.76 -7.49 4.62
CA SER A 104 -8.66 -7.40 3.67
C SER A 104 -7.40 -8.11 4.15
N LEU A 105 -6.58 -8.58 3.22
CA LEU A 105 -5.29 -9.20 3.50
C LEU A 105 -4.30 -8.24 4.18
N SER A 106 -4.45 -6.95 3.97
CA SER A 106 -3.63 -5.91 4.62
C SER A 106 -4.17 -5.46 5.97
N GLY A 107 -5.46 -5.69 6.23
CA GLY A 107 -6.14 -5.26 7.45
C GLY A 107 -6.29 -6.33 8.52
N THR A 108 -6.11 -7.59 8.16
CA THR A 108 -6.23 -8.72 9.09
C THR A 108 -4.84 -9.26 9.44
N MET A 109 -4.56 -9.39 10.74
CA MET A 109 -3.24 -9.78 11.23
C MET A 109 -3.36 -10.63 12.50
N VAL A 110 -2.51 -11.64 12.62
CA VAL A 110 -2.34 -12.42 13.84
C VAL A 110 -1.19 -11.81 14.65
N LEU A 111 -1.39 -11.57 15.95
CA LEU A 111 -0.29 -11.15 16.80
C LEU A 111 0.61 -12.36 17.13
N PRO A 112 1.94 -12.19 17.08
CA PRO A 112 2.89 -13.30 17.28
C PRO A 112 2.87 -13.87 18.70
N GLU A 113 2.40 -13.12 19.69
CA GLU A 113 2.31 -13.57 21.08
C GLU A 113 0.88 -13.57 21.62
N TRP A 114 0.59 -14.58 22.42
CA TRP A 114 -0.64 -14.65 23.21
C TRP A 114 -0.52 -13.84 24.51
N VAL A 115 -1.61 -13.25 24.94
CA VAL A 115 -1.70 -12.55 26.23
C VAL A 115 -1.51 -13.52 27.39
N SER A 116 -2.09 -14.71 27.28
CA SER A 116 -2.00 -15.82 28.22
C SER A 116 -2.15 -17.15 27.48
N SER A 117 -2.01 -18.27 28.18
CA SER A 117 -2.25 -19.60 27.61
C SER A 117 -3.68 -19.82 27.08
N ASP A 118 -4.63 -18.96 27.49
CA ASP A 118 -6.03 -19.07 27.13
C ASP A 118 -6.57 -17.91 26.29
N LYS A 119 -5.84 -16.78 26.18
CA LYS A 119 -6.30 -15.59 25.46
C LYS A 119 -5.30 -15.14 24.41
N ALA A 120 -5.72 -15.17 23.15
CA ALA A 120 -5.02 -14.59 21.99
C ALA A 120 -5.65 -13.27 21.57
N LEU A 121 -4.88 -12.48 20.84
CA LEU A 121 -5.34 -11.25 20.17
C LEU A 121 -5.07 -11.33 18.67
N PHE A 122 -5.90 -10.65 17.90
CA PHE A 122 -5.69 -10.47 16.48
C PHE A 122 -6.32 -9.14 15.99
N ILE A 123 -5.93 -8.68 14.83
CA ILE A 123 -6.49 -7.51 14.16
C ILE A 123 -7.38 -7.99 13.02
N SER A 124 -8.51 -7.32 12.81
CA SER A 124 -9.36 -7.51 11.63
C SER A 124 -10.05 -6.21 11.25
N ASP A 125 -10.22 -6.00 9.97
CA ASP A 125 -10.99 -4.90 9.38
C ASP A 125 -12.39 -5.32 8.90
N GLN A 126 -12.87 -6.49 9.33
CA GLN A 126 -14.20 -7.02 8.98
C GLN A 126 -15.38 -6.06 9.29
N ASP A 127 -15.17 -5.06 10.13
CA ASP A 127 -16.14 -4.00 10.45
C ASP A 127 -15.70 -2.62 9.90
N GLY A 128 -14.88 -2.61 8.83
CA GLY A 128 -14.51 -1.43 8.04
C GLY A 128 -13.17 -0.80 8.39
N TYR A 129 -12.66 -1.00 9.62
CA TYR A 129 -11.35 -0.50 10.07
C TYR A 129 -10.62 -1.56 10.86
N ASN A 130 -9.29 -1.53 10.81
CA ASN A 130 -8.46 -2.41 11.64
C ASN A 130 -8.76 -2.19 13.12
N ASN A 131 -9.36 -3.19 13.74
CA ASN A 131 -9.71 -3.19 15.16
C ASN A 131 -9.14 -4.42 15.87
N LEU A 132 -8.97 -4.31 17.19
CA LEU A 132 -8.46 -5.37 18.04
C LEU A 132 -9.58 -6.32 18.44
N TYR A 133 -9.33 -7.61 18.30
CA TYR A 133 -10.20 -8.71 18.71
C TYR A 133 -9.46 -9.63 19.68
N SER A 134 -10.20 -10.34 20.53
CA SER A 134 -9.67 -11.40 21.36
C SER A 134 -10.33 -12.73 21.05
N PHE A 135 -9.56 -13.81 21.22
CA PHE A 135 -10.03 -15.18 21.22
C PHE A 135 -9.69 -15.86 22.54
N THR A 136 -10.72 -16.41 23.21
CA THR A 136 -10.57 -17.19 24.46
C THR A 136 -10.68 -18.67 24.10
N LEU A 137 -9.57 -19.42 24.25
CA LEU A 137 -9.48 -20.82 23.82
C LEU A 137 -10.45 -21.74 24.56
N SER A 138 -10.53 -21.61 25.90
CA SER A 138 -11.35 -22.48 26.76
C SER A 138 -12.85 -22.37 26.49
N THR A 139 -13.34 -21.18 26.13
CA THR A 139 -14.76 -20.94 25.84
C THR A 139 -15.06 -20.94 24.34
N GLY A 140 -14.03 -20.73 23.52
CA GLY A 140 -14.16 -20.49 22.09
C GLY A 140 -14.78 -19.13 21.75
N GLU A 141 -14.86 -18.19 22.70
CA GLU A 141 -15.41 -16.86 22.50
C GLU A 141 -14.48 -16.00 21.67
N VAL A 142 -15.04 -15.28 20.71
CA VAL A 142 -14.39 -14.20 19.98
C VAL A 142 -15.09 -12.90 20.31
N LYS A 143 -14.32 -11.86 20.65
CA LYS A 143 -14.85 -10.57 21.07
C LYS A 143 -14.07 -9.43 20.44
N GLN A 144 -14.78 -8.45 19.85
CA GLN A 144 -14.19 -7.18 19.43
C GLN A 144 -13.90 -6.32 20.66
N LEU A 145 -12.67 -5.83 20.77
CA LEU A 145 -12.20 -5.05 21.92
C LEU A 145 -12.14 -3.55 21.66
N THR A 146 -11.99 -3.14 20.39
CA THR A 146 -11.95 -1.73 20.00
C THR A 146 -12.92 -1.45 18.86
N HIS A 147 -13.39 -0.19 18.75
CA HIS A 147 -14.37 0.26 17.75
C HIS A 147 -13.88 1.59 17.15
N TYR A 148 -12.67 1.57 16.60
CA TYR A 148 -12.08 2.76 15.99
C TYR A 148 -12.57 2.96 14.56
N THR A 149 -12.59 4.22 14.14
CA THR A 149 -12.80 4.67 12.75
C THR A 149 -11.50 5.17 12.11
N MET A 150 -10.38 4.62 12.57
CA MET A 150 -9.02 4.83 12.07
C MET A 150 -8.23 3.55 12.36
N ASN A 151 -7.45 3.09 11.40
CA ASN A 151 -6.81 1.77 11.46
C ASN A 151 -5.84 1.63 12.64
N LEU A 152 -5.93 0.52 13.36
CA LEU A 152 -4.83 0.05 14.21
C LEU A 152 -3.82 -0.66 13.33
N ASP A 153 -2.61 -0.11 13.26
CA ASP A 153 -1.49 -0.69 12.56
C ASP A 153 -0.36 -0.98 13.55
N ASN A 154 0.57 -1.86 13.18
CA ASN A 154 1.78 -2.08 13.98
C ASN A 154 1.48 -2.32 15.48
N VAL A 155 0.84 -3.45 15.78
CA VAL A 155 0.46 -3.83 17.14
C VAL A 155 1.49 -4.78 17.74
N CYS A 156 1.85 -4.58 19.02
CA CYS A 156 2.76 -5.46 19.75
C CYS A 156 2.37 -5.60 21.22
N LEU A 157 2.88 -6.64 21.90
CA LEU A 157 2.73 -6.82 23.34
C LEU A 157 3.93 -6.23 24.08
N LEU A 158 3.66 -5.48 25.15
CA LEU A 158 4.64 -4.95 26.09
C LEU A 158 4.53 -5.66 27.42
N SER A 159 5.66 -5.82 28.10
CA SER A 159 5.70 -6.25 29.50
C SER A 159 5.86 -5.01 30.38
N LEU A 160 4.77 -4.57 31.03
CA LEU A 160 4.79 -3.46 31.98
C LEU A 160 4.66 -4.02 33.41
N LYS A 161 5.76 -4.03 34.16
CA LYS A 161 5.87 -4.75 35.43
C LYS A 161 5.48 -6.22 35.18
N ASP A 162 4.49 -6.75 35.84
CA ASP A 162 4.08 -8.16 35.68
C ASP A 162 2.84 -8.31 34.77
N LYS A 163 2.53 -7.28 33.96
CA LYS A 163 1.37 -7.29 33.05
C LYS A 163 1.79 -7.20 31.59
N LYS A 164 1.17 -8.02 30.76
CA LYS A 164 1.19 -7.82 29.32
C LYS A 164 0.19 -6.74 28.93
N MET A 165 0.65 -5.75 28.18
CA MET A 165 -0.15 -4.63 27.64
C MET A 165 -0.01 -4.63 26.12
N VAL A 166 -1.02 -4.11 25.44
CA VAL A 166 -0.96 -3.89 23.98
C VAL A 166 -0.48 -2.47 23.74
N PHE A 167 0.58 -2.34 22.96
CA PHE A 167 0.95 -1.07 22.34
C PHE A 167 0.58 -1.13 20.87
N ALA A 168 -0.12 -0.11 20.39
CA ALA A 168 -0.56 -0.03 19.00
C ALA A 168 -0.28 1.36 18.43
N LEU A 169 0.05 1.41 17.15
CA LEU A 169 0.01 2.63 16.35
C LEU A 169 -1.34 2.65 15.63
N GLN A 170 -2.10 3.71 15.84
CA GLN A 170 -3.32 3.99 15.09
C GLN A 170 -3.01 5.10 14.10
N SER A 171 -3.05 4.80 12.81
CA SER A 171 -2.59 5.71 11.78
C SER A 171 -3.60 5.95 10.66
N ASN A 172 -3.51 7.14 10.10
CA ASN A 172 -4.05 7.52 8.82
C ASN A 172 -2.99 8.32 8.05
N PRO A 173 -3.24 8.73 6.81
CA PRO A 173 -2.27 9.50 6.04
C PRO A 173 -1.86 10.87 6.62
N VAL A 174 -2.47 11.31 7.71
CA VAL A 174 -2.22 12.63 8.33
C VAL A 174 -1.38 12.54 9.60
N HIS A 175 -1.74 11.65 10.52
CA HIS A 175 -1.10 11.55 11.84
C HIS A 175 -1.13 10.12 12.38
N THR A 176 -0.36 9.89 13.43
CA THR A 176 -0.33 8.61 14.15
C THR A 176 -0.62 8.83 15.63
N ASN A 177 -1.51 8.04 16.19
CA ASN A 177 -1.72 7.93 17.64
C ASN A 177 -0.97 6.71 18.18
N MET A 178 -0.24 6.88 19.26
CA MET A 178 0.29 5.79 20.07
C MET A 178 -0.75 5.44 21.13
N ILE A 179 -1.17 4.17 21.16
CA ILE A 179 -2.21 3.68 22.06
C ILE A 179 -1.63 2.62 22.98
N LEU A 180 -1.89 2.75 24.28
CA LEU A 180 -1.66 1.72 25.26
C LEU A 180 -3.01 1.15 25.71
N PHE A 181 -3.19 -0.16 25.52
CA PHE A 181 -4.43 -0.86 25.83
C PHE A 181 -4.16 -1.99 26.82
N ASP A 182 -5.00 -2.13 27.84
CA ASP A 182 -4.96 -3.23 28.81
C ASP A 182 -5.92 -4.35 28.38
N PRO A 183 -5.41 -5.50 27.90
CA PRO A 183 -6.24 -6.59 27.41
C PRO A 183 -6.98 -7.37 28.54
N GLN A 184 -6.65 -7.14 29.81
CA GLN A 184 -7.35 -7.73 30.96
C GLN A 184 -8.59 -6.91 31.34
N SER A 185 -8.43 -5.60 31.47
CA SER A 185 -9.56 -4.71 31.76
C SER A 185 -10.33 -4.29 30.49
N GLU A 186 -9.79 -4.62 29.30
CA GLU A 186 -10.32 -4.27 27.98
C GLU A 186 -10.52 -2.75 27.79
N LYS A 187 -9.55 -1.97 28.26
CA LYS A 187 -9.62 -0.50 28.25
C LYS A 187 -8.36 0.12 27.64
N VAL A 188 -8.55 1.22 26.94
CA VAL A 188 -7.48 2.15 26.62
C VAL A 188 -6.99 2.79 27.90
N VAL A 189 -5.68 2.68 28.16
CA VAL A 189 -5.01 3.22 29.34
C VAL A 189 -4.43 4.59 29.05
N TYR A 190 -3.84 4.75 27.87
CA TYR A 190 -3.19 5.98 27.45
C TYR A 190 -3.22 6.15 25.94
N THR A 191 -3.33 7.39 25.48
CA THR A 191 -3.23 7.75 24.05
C THR A 191 -2.39 9.01 23.91
N GLN A 192 -1.50 9.01 22.93
CA GLN A 192 -0.68 10.18 22.58
C GLN A 192 -0.61 10.34 21.06
N GLU A 193 -0.97 11.53 20.60
CA GLU A 193 -0.86 11.89 19.18
C GLU A 193 0.59 12.24 18.80
N SER A 194 0.99 11.87 17.58
CA SER A 194 2.22 12.28 16.90
C SER A 194 1.87 12.86 15.54
N SER A 195 2.44 14.02 15.22
CA SER A 195 2.38 14.61 13.87
C SER A 195 3.31 13.91 12.87
N LEU A 196 4.15 12.99 13.34
CA LEU A 196 5.01 12.16 12.51
C LEU A 196 4.32 10.84 12.20
N ASN A 197 4.58 10.30 11.03
CA ASN A 197 4.29 8.91 10.72
C ASN A 197 5.26 8.05 11.53
N LEU A 198 4.73 7.08 12.26
CA LEU A 198 5.48 6.16 13.09
C LEU A 198 5.33 4.74 12.55
N GLN A 199 6.43 4.01 12.52
CA GLN A 199 6.46 2.59 12.14
C GLN A 199 7.16 1.80 13.23
N LEU A 200 6.54 0.73 13.70
CA LEU A 200 7.09 -0.15 14.72
C LEU A 200 8.36 -0.85 14.23
N GLY A 201 9.44 -0.77 14.98
CA GLY A 201 10.68 -1.48 14.69
C GLY A 201 10.89 -2.68 15.59
N GLY A 202 10.80 -2.50 16.90
CA GLY A 202 11.01 -3.60 17.85
C GLY A 202 10.64 -3.24 19.27
N VAL A 203 10.55 -4.26 20.13
CA VAL A 203 10.10 -4.15 21.51
C VAL A 203 11.07 -4.84 22.46
N THR A 204 11.37 -4.19 23.58
CA THR A 204 12.14 -4.81 24.69
C THR A 204 11.59 -4.28 26.01
N GLY A 205 10.94 -5.16 26.77
CA GLY A 205 10.29 -4.80 28.04
C GLY A 205 9.18 -3.75 27.85
N ASN A 206 9.39 -2.56 28.36
CA ASN A 206 8.49 -1.42 28.17
C ASN A 206 8.99 -0.38 27.15
N THR A 207 9.98 -0.74 26.36
CA THR A 207 10.58 0.16 25.39
C THR A 207 10.24 -0.30 23.98
N VAL A 208 9.72 0.61 23.18
CA VAL A 208 9.38 0.42 21.77
C VAL A 208 10.35 1.25 20.93
N THR A 209 10.98 0.62 19.94
CA THR A 209 11.79 1.30 18.94
C THR A 209 10.96 1.51 17.68
N MET A 210 11.00 2.70 17.11
CA MET A 210 10.21 3.06 15.93
C MET A 210 11.04 3.84 14.93
N LEU A 211 10.66 3.78 13.67
CA LEU A 211 11.01 4.78 12.66
C LEU A 211 9.97 5.90 12.71
N ALA A 212 10.43 7.14 12.74
CA ALA A 212 9.60 8.32 12.71
C ALA A 212 9.97 9.21 11.54
N GLY A 213 9.00 9.73 10.81
CA GLY A 213 9.23 10.61 9.67
C GLY A 213 7.98 11.40 9.31
N GLY A 214 8.09 12.28 8.32
CA GLY A 214 6.96 13.08 7.83
C GLY A 214 7.31 13.72 6.49
N THR A 215 6.39 14.45 5.90
CA THR A 215 6.57 15.05 4.55
C THR A 215 7.86 15.85 4.36
N THR A 216 8.31 16.53 5.41
CA THR A 216 9.58 17.31 5.43
C THR A 216 10.54 16.84 6.52
N THR A 217 10.22 15.76 7.20
CA THR A 217 11.05 15.15 8.24
C THR A 217 11.60 13.84 7.73
N LEU A 218 12.92 13.77 7.53
CA LEU A 218 13.59 12.54 7.15
C LEU A 218 13.42 11.49 8.25
N PHE A 219 13.53 10.21 7.87
CA PHE A 219 13.42 9.11 8.82
C PHE A 219 14.49 9.19 9.91
N GLN A 220 14.06 9.10 11.14
CA GLN A 220 14.88 9.02 12.35
C GLN A 220 14.47 7.80 13.17
N VAL A 221 15.40 7.25 13.93
CA VAL A 221 15.10 6.19 14.89
C VAL A 221 14.75 6.83 16.21
N VAL A 222 13.57 6.51 16.70
CA VAL A 222 13.10 6.94 18.02
C VAL A 222 12.85 5.74 18.91
N LYS A 223 13.04 5.92 20.21
CA LYS A 223 12.56 4.98 21.22
C LYS A 223 11.46 5.63 22.04
N ALA A 224 10.43 4.88 22.37
CA ALA A 224 9.38 5.27 23.28
C ALA A 224 9.45 4.39 24.54
N VAL A 225 9.66 5.02 25.69
CA VAL A 225 9.52 4.35 27.00
C VAL A 225 8.05 4.51 27.42
N VAL A 226 7.36 3.38 27.51
CA VAL A 226 5.93 3.32 27.76
C VAL A 226 5.67 3.06 29.26
N ASP A 227 4.86 3.91 29.85
CA ASP A 227 4.33 3.80 31.21
C ASP A 227 2.81 4.02 31.15
N PRO A 228 1.98 3.47 32.04
CA PRO A 228 0.54 3.68 32.02
C PRO A 228 0.07 5.15 32.09
N SER A 229 0.93 6.04 32.53
CA SER A 229 0.63 7.49 32.63
C SER A 229 1.24 8.36 31.55
N GLN A 230 2.19 7.82 30.79
CA GLN A 230 2.90 8.59 29.75
C GLN A 230 3.64 7.71 28.75
N ILE A 231 3.85 8.23 27.54
CA ILE A 231 4.78 7.66 26.55
C ILE A 231 5.86 8.70 26.31
N LYS A 232 7.10 8.40 26.74
CA LYS A 232 8.23 9.32 26.58
C LYS A 232 9.06 8.94 25.36
N MET A 233 8.96 9.76 24.32
CA MET A 233 9.76 9.58 23.10
C MET A 233 11.13 10.27 23.22
N GLU A 234 12.15 9.63 22.68
CA GLU A 234 13.51 10.13 22.57
C GLU A 234 14.10 9.71 21.21
N THR A 235 14.69 10.65 20.49
CA THR A 235 15.42 10.35 19.25
C THR A 235 16.73 9.64 19.59
N VAL A 236 16.91 8.44 19.04
CA VAL A 236 18.12 7.63 19.25
C VAL A 236 19.13 7.86 18.13
N MET A 237 18.63 8.02 16.90
CA MET A 237 19.46 8.33 15.74
C MET A 237 18.72 9.31 14.85
N ASP A 238 19.39 10.40 14.52
CA ASP A 238 18.88 11.44 13.65
C ASP A 238 19.86 11.72 12.52
N ILE A 239 19.38 12.31 11.46
CA ILE A 239 20.19 12.78 10.35
C ILE A 239 20.81 14.12 10.75
N PRO A 240 22.13 14.35 10.49
CA PRO A 240 22.77 15.62 10.77
C PRO A 240 22.06 16.81 10.11
N ASP A 241 21.98 17.95 10.81
CA ASP A 241 21.22 19.11 10.36
C ASP A 241 21.70 19.67 9.02
N ASP A 242 22.99 19.62 8.74
CA ASP A 242 23.56 20.05 7.46
C ASP A 242 23.13 19.16 6.30
N LEU A 243 22.80 17.89 6.56
CA LEU A 243 22.19 17.00 5.56
C LEU A 243 20.69 17.26 5.41
N LYS A 244 19.96 17.54 6.51
CA LYS A 244 18.54 17.90 6.43
C LYS A 244 18.33 19.13 5.55
N GLU A 245 19.16 20.16 5.70
CA GLU A 245 19.12 21.36 4.87
C GLU A 245 19.34 21.07 3.38
N LYS A 246 20.21 20.11 3.07
CA LYS A 246 20.53 19.69 1.69
C LYS A 246 19.47 18.74 1.08
N LEU A 247 18.62 18.13 1.90
CA LEU A 247 17.67 17.10 1.46
C LEU A 247 16.22 17.55 1.50
N VAL A 248 15.90 18.71 2.10
CA VAL A 248 14.51 19.22 2.17
C VAL A 248 14.41 20.52 1.36
N HIS A 249 13.77 20.43 0.21
CA HIS A 249 13.64 21.50 -0.77
C HIS A 249 12.22 22.08 -0.87
N SER A 250 11.29 21.62 -0.03
CA SER A 250 9.89 22.02 -0.05
C SER A 250 9.39 22.61 1.26
N THR A 251 8.30 23.36 1.16
CA THR A 251 7.28 23.51 2.18
C THR A 251 6.05 22.71 1.76
N VAL A 252 5.23 22.25 2.71
CA VAL A 252 4.11 21.34 2.41
C VAL A 252 2.80 21.95 2.92
N GLU A 253 1.79 21.91 2.07
CA GLU A 253 0.40 22.26 2.38
C GLU A 253 -0.48 21.01 2.30
N ARG A 254 -1.21 20.72 3.38
CA ARG A 254 -2.25 19.70 3.37
C ARG A 254 -3.52 20.27 2.76
N LEU A 255 -4.15 19.52 1.87
CA LEU A 255 -5.35 19.90 1.17
C LEU A 255 -6.47 18.87 1.39
N GLU A 256 -7.70 19.37 1.43
CA GLU A 256 -8.94 18.59 1.35
C GLU A 256 -9.66 19.05 0.09
N ILE A 257 -9.76 18.16 -0.90
CA ILE A 257 -10.18 18.51 -2.27
C ILE A 257 -11.49 17.79 -2.59
N PRO A 258 -12.57 18.51 -2.95
CA PRO A 258 -13.80 17.87 -3.38
C PRO A 258 -13.60 17.17 -4.73
N THR A 259 -14.04 15.91 -4.84
CA THR A 259 -14.06 15.17 -6.11
C THR A 259 -15.43 15.25 -6.79
N PHE A 260 -15.68 14.44 -7.81
CA PHE A 260 -16.83 14.54 -8.70
C PHE A 260 -18.15 14.00 -8.12
N ASP A 261 -18.08 13.11 -7.13
CA ASP A 261 -19.25 12.40 -6.61
C ASP A 261 -19.59 12.73 -5.15
N VAL A 262 -20.74 12.24 -4.75
CA VAL A 262 -21.26 12.33 -3.40
C VAL A 262 -21.10 10.95 -2.74
N ASP A 263 -20.64 10.94 -1.52
CA ASP A 263 -20.56 9.73 -0.71
C ASP A 263 -21.98 9.18 -0.44
N SER A 264 -22.24 7.94 -0.86
CA SER A 264 -23.56 7.33 -0.81
C SER A 264 -24.07 7.08 0.61
N LEU A 265 -23.17 6.91 1.58
CA LEU A 265 -23.54 6.65 2.98
C LEU A 265 -23.88 7.95 3.72
N THR A 266 -23.14 9.00 3.46
CA THR A 266 -23.28 10.28 4.17
C THR A 266 -24.12 11.31 3.43
N GLY A 267 -24.33 11.14 2.11
CA GLY A 267 -24.99 12.11 1.25
C GLY A 267 -24.17 13.40 1.05
N LYS A 268 -22.89 13.44 1.47
CA LYS A 268 -22.03 14.61 1.37
C LYS A 268 -21.06 14.48 0.20
N GLN A 269 -20.63 15.63 -0.31
CA GLN A 269 -19.55 15.70 -1.30
C GLN A 269 -18.35 14.91 -0.79
N ARG A 270 -17.82 13.99 -1.61
CA ARG A 270 -16.60 13.25 -1.28
C ARG A 270 -15.41 14.18 -1.30
N ILE A 271 -14.61 14.11 -0.26
CA ILE A 271 -13.39 14.91 -0.08
C ILE A 271 -12.19 13.97 -0.13
N LEU A 272 -11.21 14.31 -0.95
CA LEU A 272 -9.95 13.60 -1.06
C LEU A 272 -8.86 14.35 -0.29
N HIS A 273 -8.00 13.60 0.36
CA HIS A 273 -6.83 14.12 1.04
C HIS A 273 -5.66 14.24 0.07
N ALA A 274 -4.87 15.31 0.21
CA ALA A 274 -3.66 15.50 -0.59
C ALA A 274 -2.60 16.33 0.14
N TYR A 275 -1.35 16.17 -0.29
CA TYR A 275 -0.24 17.04 0.05
C TYR A 275 0.28 17.77 -1.20
N LEU A 276 0.37 19.10 -1.10
CA LEU A 276 1.02 19.94 -2.09
C LEU A 276 2.42 20.33 -1.60
N PHE A 277 3.44 19.78 -2.24
CA PHE A 277 4.84 20.10 -2.00
C PHE A 277 5.23 21.31 -2.85
N LYS A 278 5.50 22.41 -2.20
CA LYS A 278 5.85 23.69 -2.82
C LYS A 278 7.37 23.88 -2.79
N PRO A 279 8.04 24.02 -3.94
CA PRO A 279 9.48 24.22 -3.96
C PRO A 279 9.88 25.50 -3.22
N LYS A 280 10.98 25.47 -2.46
CA LYS A 280 11.55 26.66 -1.79
C LYS A 280 12.01 27.72 -2.80
N ASN A 281 12.45 27.28 -3.98
CA ASN A 281 12.89 28.14 -5.08
C ASN A 281 12.11 27.72 -6.36
N PRO A 282 10.87 28.20 -6.56
CA PRO A 282 10.07 27.81 -7.72
C PRO A 282 10.65 28.32 -9.03
N LEU A 283 10.36 27.64 -10.12
CA LEU A 283 10.60 28.14 -11.47
C LEU A 283 9.87 29.48 -11.68
N PRO A 284 10.35 30.35 -12.59
CA PRO A 284 9.62 31.56 -12.96
C PRO A 284 8.17 31.25 -13.34
N GLU A 285 7.25 32.16 -13.01
CA GLU A 285 5.80 31.95 -13.18
C GLU A 285 5.44 31.47 -14.59
N ASN A 286 6.05 32.07 -15.61
CA ASN A 286 5.84 31.67 -17.00
C ASN A 286 6.44 30.29 -17.37
N LYS A 287 7.17 29.63 -16.47
CA LYS A 287 7.75 28.27 -16.61
C LYS A 287 7.32 27.33 -15.47
N SER A 288 6.43 27.76 -14.59
CA SER A 288 5.97 26.94 -13.47
C SER A 288 5.39 25.63 -13.95
N LEU A 289 5.78 24.53 -13.30
CA LEU A 289 5.33 23.17 -13.56
C LEU A 289 4.71 22.56 -12.30
N LEU A 290 3.66 21.78 -12.50
CA LEU A 290 3.08 20.91 -11.51
C LEU A 290 3.24 19.45 -11.96
N MET A 291 3.87 18.62 -11.14
CA MET A 291 3.90 17.17 -11.30
C MET A 291 2.89 16.54 -10.36
N VAL A 292 2.01 15.71 -10.89
CA VAL A 292 0.98 14.98 -10.13
C VAL A 292 1.38 13.52 -10.05
N GLU A 293 1.57 13.00 -8.84
CA GLU A 293 1.73 11.56 -8.63
C GLU A 293 0.39 10.88 -8.91
N SER A 294 0.36 9.94 -9.85
CA SER A 294 -0.86 9.36 -10.40
C SER A 294 -1.57 8.39 -9.45
N PHE A 295 -0.81 7.70 -8.57
CA PHE A 295 -1.31 6.76 -7.58
C PHE A 295 -0.28 6.57 -6.45
N TYR A 296 -0.66 5.96 -5.32
CA TYR A 296 0.16 5.74 -4.12
C TYR A 296 0.55 6.99 -3.33
N GLY A 297 -0.09 8.13 -3.60
CA GLY A 297 0.20 9.39 -2.94
C GLY A 297 -0.59 9.65 -1.66
N GLY A 298 -0.43 10.87 -1.15
CA GLY A 298 -1.20 11.43 -0.03
C GLY A 298 -0.74 11.00 1.37
N GLU A 299 0.41 10.35 1.51
CA GLU A 299 0.94 9.93 2.81
C GLU A 299 1.84 10.98 3.47
N ASN A 300 1.76 11.09 4.80
CA ASN A 300 2.67 11.91 5.60
C ASN A 300 4.04 11.25 5.72
N ARG A 301 4.79 11.20 4.62
CA ARG A 301 6.14 10.62 4.58
C ARG A 301 7.09 11.45 3.74
N TYR A 302 8.38 11.35 4.04
CA TYR A 302 9.45 11.92 3.22
C TYR A 302 9.57 11.12 1.90
N SER A 303 9.58 11.85 0.77
CA SER A 303 9.88 11.29 -0.54
C SER A 303 11.07 11.99 -1.16
N SER A 304 12.16 11.28 -1.42
CA SER A 304 13.34 11.82 -2.11
C SER A 304 12.99 12.28 -3.54
N GLU A 305 12.07 11.58 -4.22
CA GLU A 305 11.61 11.96 -5.55
C GLU A 305 10.94 13.34 -5.57
N TYR A 306 10.04 13.62 -4.62
CA TYR A 306 9.40 14.92 -4.51
C TYR A 306 10.43 16.01 -4.18
N GLN A 307 11.40 15.70 -3.32
CA GLN A 307 12.45 16.67 -2.98
C GLN A 307 13.37 16.97 -4.18
N ILE A 308 13.68 15.99 -5.01
CA ILE A 308 14.44 16.18 -6.26
C ILE A 308 13.66 17.07 -7.24
N LEU A 309 12.36 16.84 -7.43
CA LEU A 309 11.50 17.69 -8.25
C LEU A 309 11.38 19.12 -7.67
N ASN A 310 11.19 19.23 -6.34
CA ASN A 310 11.17 20.55 -5.69
C ASN A 310 12.52 21.28 -5.75
N GLN A 311 13.65 20.57 -5.72
CA GLN A 311 14.97 21.17 -5.94
C GLN A 311 15.11 21.79 -7.32
N ALA A 312 14.49 21.16 -8.34
CA ALA A 312 14.40 21.70 -9.68
C ALA A 312 13.35 22.84 -9.84
N GLY A 313 12.69 23.25 -8.76
CA GLY A 313 11.69 24.32 -8.76
C GLY A 313 10.28 23.89 -9.20
N ILE A 314 9.99 22.59 -9.26
CA ILE A 314 8.74 22.02 -9.73
C ILE A 314 7.82 21.73 -8.53
N TYR A 315 6.54 22.12 -8.61
CA TYR A 315 5.52 21.75 -7.62
C TYR A 315 5.16 20.27 -7.75
N VAL A 316 4.88 19.60 -6.63
CA VAL A 316 4.42 18.21 -6.62
C VAL A 316 3.11 18.07 -5.85
N LEU A 317 2.11 17.44 -6.47
CA LEU A 317 0.86 17.05 -5.85
C LEU A 317 0.90 15.54 -5.60
N SER A 318 0.68 15.16 -4.36
CA SER A 318 0.56 13.77 -3.92
C SER A 318 -0.79 13.62 -3.22
N ALA A 319 -1.74 12.92 -3.86
CA ALA A 319 -3.12 12.78 -3.42
C ALA A 319 -3.46 11.32 -3.09
N SER A 320 -4.48 11.13 -2.26
CA SER A 320 -5.08 9.84 -1.96
C SER A 320 -6.40 9.69 -2.73
N PRO A 321 -6.39 9.18 -3.98
CA PRO A 321 -7.62 8.84 -4.67
C PRO A 321 -8.33 7.68 -3.96
N ARG A 322 -9.58 7.39 -4.33
CA ARG A 322 -10.24 6.15 -3.90
C ARG A 322 -9.37 4.94 -4.25
N GLY A 323 -9.44 3.88 -3.45
CA GLY A 323 -8.49 2.78 -3.51
C GLY A 323 -7.26 2.96 -2.61
N SER A 324 -7.00 4.18 -2.10
CA SER A 324 -5.86 4.43 -1.20
C SER A 324 -6.07 3.82 0.19
N ALA A 325 -4.98 3.28 0.77
CA ALA A 325 -4.97 2.78 2.14
C ALA A 325 -5.08 3.91 3.19
N GLY A 326 -5.39 3.54 4.44
CA GLY A 326 -5.39 4.46 5.58
C GLY A 326 -6.73 5.16 5.87
N PHE A 327 -7.73 5.01 5.01
CA PHE A 327 -9.07 5.59 5.17
C PHE A 327 -10.16 4.54 5.48
N GLY A 328 -9.74 3.34 5.90
CA GLY A 328 -10.60 2.19 6.12
C GLY A 328 -10.75 1.29 4.90
N ARG A 329 -11.24 0.07 5.14
CA ARG A 329 -11.40 -0.97 4.11
C ARG A 329 -12.32 -0.51 2.96
N ASP A 330 -13.46 0.09 3.30
CA ASP A 330 -14.46 0.44 2.28
C ASP A 330 -13.95 1.51 1.30
N PHE A 331 -13.08 2.42 1.76
CA PHE A 331 -12.45 3.39 0.87
C PHE A 331 -11.36 2.73 0.00
N ALA A 332 -10.57 1.83 0.58
CA ALA A 332 -9.57 1.05 -0.15
C ALA A 332 -10.22 0.14 -1.22
N ALA A 333 -11.34 -0.48 -0.90
CA ALA A 333 -12.09 -1.36 -1.81
C ALA A 333 -12.83 -0.62 -2.94
N MET A 334 -12.89 0.72 -2.92
CA MET A 334 -13.55 1.48 -4.01
C MET A 334 -12.86 1.34 -5.37
N ASN A 335 -11.68 0.77 -5.41
CA ASN A 335 -10.93 0.48 -6.62
C ASN A 335 -11.14 -0.96 -7.11
N ASP A 336 -11.70 -1.84 -6.28
CA ASP A 336 -11.95 -3.23 -6.63
C ASP A 336 -12.90 -3.31 -7.82
N HIS A 337 -12.48 -4.06 -8.86
CA HIS A 337 -13.17 -4.19 -10.15
C HIS A 337 -13.41 -2.88 -10.92
N ASP A 338 -12.73 -1.77 -10.55
CA ASP A 338 -12.90 -0.45 -11.20
C ASP A 338 -11.59 0.19 -11.67
N LEU A 339 -10.52 -0.58 -11.80
CA LEU A 339 -9.22 -0.09 -12.31
C LEU A 339 -9.37 0.77 -13.56
N GLY A 340 -8.78 1.97 -13.60
CA GLY A 340 -8.91 2.97 -14.66
C GLY A 340 -10.27 3.66 -14.70
N GLY A 341 -11.01 3.62 -13.59
CA GLY A 341 -12.36 4.13 -13.42
C GLY A 341 -12.47 5.41 -12.62
N ASN A 342 -13.08 5.27 -11.47
CA ASN A 342 -13.40 6.43 -10.63
C ASN A 342 -12.16 7.03 -9.96
N GLU A 343 -11.08 6.26 -9.71
CA GLU A 343 -9.79 6.79 -9.24
C GLU A 343 -9.15 7.71 -10.28
N THR A 344 -9.27 7.39 -11.58
CA THR A 344 -8.82 8.27 -12.67
C THR A 344 -9.57 9.61 -12.65
N LEU A 345 -10.89 9.59 -12.39
CA LEU A 345 -11.66 10.82 -12.23
C LEU A 345 -11.18 11.62 -11.01
N ASP A 346 -10.94 10.95 -9.88
CA ASP A 346 -10.38 11.61 -8.69
C ASP A 346 -9.09 12.34 -9.03
N MET A 347 -8.17 11.70 -9.75
CA MET A 347 -6.90 12.29 -10.15
C MET A 347 -7.08 13.47 -11.12
N ILE A 348 -8.06 13.42 -12.02
CA ILE A 348 -8.41 14.55 -12.88
C ILE A 348 -8.92 15.75 -12.05
N TYR A 349 -9.78 15.49 -11.05
CA TYR A 349 -10.36 16.55 -10.22
C TYR A 349 -9.33 17.19 -9.29
N VAL A 350 -8.48 16.40 -8.62
CA VAL A 350 -7.41 16.96 -7.77
C VAL A 350 -6.37 17.73 -8.59
N SER A 351 -6.03 17.25 -9.79
CA SER A 351 -5.10 17.94 -10.69
C SER A 351 -5.63 19.30 -11.13
N ARG A 352 -6.90 19.35 -11.55
CA ARG A 352 -7.57 20.60 -11.91
C ARG A 352 -7.59 21.57 -10.74
N TYR A 353 -8.05 21.12 -9.57
CA TYR A 353 -8.13 21.96 -8.37
C TYR A 353 -6.79 22.63 -8.03
N VAL A 354 -5.69 21.87 -8.06
CA VAL A 354 -4.38 22.40 -7.71
C VAL A 354 -3.77 23.23 -8.84
N ALA A 355 -3.98 22.87 -10.10
CA ALA A 355 -3.57 23.67 -11.24
C ALA A 355 -4.23 25.07 -11.23
N ASP A 356 -5.55 25.12 -10.96
CA ASP A 356 -6.30 26.36 -10.81
C ASP A 356 -5.80 27.18 -9.59
N LYS A 357 -5.59 26.53 -8.45
CA LYS A 357 -5.05 27.16 -7.23
C LYS A 357 -3.67 27.80 -7.44
N LEU A 358 -2.81 27.16 -8.25
CA LEU A 358 -1.44 27.64 -8.55
C LEU A 358 -1.39 28.52 -9.82
N ASN A 359 -2.51 28.68 -10.53
CA ASN A 359 -2.56 29.40 -11.80
C ASN A 359 -1.63 28.79 -12.88
N ILE A 360 -1.49 27.44 -12.86
CA ILE A 360 -0.66 26.69 -13.81
C ILE A 360 -1.56 26.11 -14.90
N PRO A 361 -1.33 26.44 -16.20
CA PRO A 361 -2.14 25.90 -17.29
C PRO A 361 -1.92 24.39 -17.45
N SER A 362 -2.97 23.67 -17.89
CA SER A 362 -2.95 22.20 -17.99
C SER A 362 -1.79 21.66 -18.84
N GLN A 363 -1.31 22.42 -19.84
CA GLN A 363 -0.15 22.09 -20.68
C GLN A 363 1.17 22.03 -19.88
N ARG A 364 1.17 22.56 -18.65
CA ARG A 364 2.31 22.54 -17.72
C ARG A 364 2.05 21.68 -16.49
N VAL A 365 0.99 20.89 -16.52
CA VAL A 365 0.70 19.86 -15.53
C VAL A 365 1.11 18.52 -16.10
N GLY A 366 2.14 17.93 -15.50
CA GLY A 366 2.59 16.58 -15.81
C GLY A 366 2.03 15.56 -14.82
N VAL A 367 1.93 14.32 -15.26
CA VAL A 367 1.55 13.19 -14.42
C VAL A 367 2.67 12.16 -14.42
N PHE A 368 2.96 11.57 -13.27
CA PHE A 368 4.02 10.57 -13.14
C PHE A 368 3.64 9.46 -12.16
N GLY A 369 4.19 8.28 -12.37
CA GLY A 369 4.00 7.17 -11.46
C GLY A 369 4.69 5.90 -11.92
N MET A 370 4.74 4.95 -11.00
CA MET A 370 5.36 3.64 -11.21
C MET A 370 4.35 2.51 -11.01
N SER A 371 4.51 1.41 -11.75
CA SER A 371 3.67 0.20 -11.61
C SER A 371 2.19 0.50 -11.88
N HIS A 372 1.29 0.32 -10.91
CA HIS A 372 -0.10 0.80 -10.99
C HIS A 372 -0.14 2.31 -11.29
N GLY A 373 0.71 3.12 -10.64
CA GLY A 373 0.84 4.54 -10.98
C GLY A 373 1.35 4.79 -12.40
N GLY A 374 2.18 3.91 -12.96
CA GLY A 374 2.60 3.95 -14.37
C GLY A 374 1.43 3.68 -15.32
N TYR A 375 0.60 2.69 -15.02
CA TYR A 375 -0.67 2.45 -15.71
C TYR A 375 -1.57 3.69 -15.63
N GLU A 376 -1.78 4.21 -14.41
CA GLU A 376 -2.65 5.37 -14.20
C GLU A 376 -2.11 6.63 -14.90
N THR A 377 -0.78 6.82 -14.96
CA THR A 377 -0.15 7.86 -15.78
C THR A 377 -0.57 7.76 -17.24
N MET A 378 -0.46 6.56 -17.84
CA MET A 378 -0.90 6.35 -19.23
C MET A 378 -2.41 6.51 -19.37
N ARG A 379 -3.21 6.04 -18.40
CA ARG A 379 -4.68 6.18 -18.41
C ARG A 379 -5.12 7.65 -18.38
N LEU A 380 -4.51 8.47 -17.54
CA LEU A 380 -4.76 9.92 -17.47
C LEU A 380 -4.39 10.64 -18.77
N MET A 381 -3.24 10.30 -19.37
CA MET A 381 -2.79 10.86 -20.63
C MET A 381 -3.66 10.48 -21.83
N THR A 382 -4.31 9.31 -21.76
CA THR A 382 -5.17 8.78 -22.84
C THR A 382 -6.66 8.81 -22.49
N PHE A 383 -7.07 9.52 -21.44
CA PHE A 383 -8.43 9.50 -20.92
C PHE A 383 -9.49 9.79 -22.02
N PRO A 384 -10.51 8.92 -22.20
CA PRO A 384 -11.45 9.01 -23.32
C PRO A 384 -12.47 10.17 -23.20
N GLY A 385 -12.54 10.83 -22.04
CA GLY A 385 -13.46 11.94 -21.76
C GLY A 385 -14.67 11.55 -20.91
N GLU A 386 -14.94 10.27 -20.74
CA GLU A 386 -16.04 9.75 -19.92
C GLU A 386 -15.66 8.38 -19.36
N VAL A 387 -16.07 8.09 -18.13
CA VAL A 387 -15.97 6.79 -17.48
C VAL A 387 -17.07 6.66 -16.43
N ASN A 388 -17.66 5.46 -16.28
CA ASN A 388 -18.76 5.19 -15.33
C ASN A 388 -19.94 6.20 -15.42
N GLY A 389 -20.20 6.78 -16.61
CA GLY A 389 -21.25 7.79 -16.81
C GLY A 389 -20.86 9.22 -16.39
N TYR A 390 -19.63 9.42 -15.88
CA TYR A 390 -19.12 10.73 -15.51
C TYR A 390 -18.19 11.28 -16.60
N LYS A 391 -18.45 12.53 -17.03
CA LYS A 391 -17.63 13.25 -18.00
C LYS A 391 -16.59 14.11 -17.29
N ALA A 392 -15.34 14.00 -17.73
CA ALA A 392 -14.26 14.87 -17.28
C ALA A 392 -13.34 15.23 -18.45
N LYS A 393 -12.65 16.36 -18.34
CA LYS A 393 -11.65 16.78 -19.31
C LYS A 393 -10.55 17.54 -18.60
N PHE A 394 -9.35 17.02 -18.66
CA PHE A 394 -8.15 17.72 -18.23
C PHE A 394 -6.97 17.22 -19.09
N PRO A 395 -6.56 17.99 -20.12
CA PRO A 395 -5.48 17.57 -21.01
C PRO A 395 -4.14 17.77 -20.30
N PHE A 396 -3.61 16.72 -19.70
CA PHE A 396 -2.28 16.74 -19.12
C PHE A 396 -1.24 17.12 -20.18
N GLY A 397 -0.30 17.98 -19.80
CA GLY A 397 0.73 18.51 -20.70
C GLY A 397 1.78 17.48 -21.07
N PHE A 398 2.11 16.54 -20.18
CA PHE A 398 3.08 15.47 -20.40
C PHE A 398 2.93 14.35 -19.35
N GLY A 399 3.54 13.20 -19.63
CA GLY A 399 3.54 12.05 -18.71
C GLY A 399 4.94 11.43 -18.57
N ILE A 400 5.24 10.92 -17.37
CA ILE A 400 6.42 10.09 -17.09
C ILE A 400 5.95 8.81 -16.43
N GLU A 401 5.87 7.73 -17.18
CA GLU A 401 5.51 6.42 -16.65
C GLU A 401 6.74 5.56 -16.38
N THR A 402 6.73 4.80 -15.32
CA THR A 402 7.77 3.85 -14.97
C THR A 402 7.17 2.49 -14.66
N ALA A 403 7.60 1.45 -15.40
CA ALA A 403 7.19 0.06 -15.21
C ALA A 403 5.66 -0.13 -15.13
N GLY A 404 4.92 0.63 -15.93
CA GLY A 404 3.46 0.54 -16.06
C GLY A 404 3.04 -0.42 -17.16
N PHE A 405 1.73 -0.64 -17.28
CA PHE A 405 1.12 -1.47 -18.33
C PHE A 405 0.03 -0.70 -19.06
N CYS A 406 -0.06 -0.89 -20.37
CA CYS A 406 -1.04 -0.21 -21.21
C CYS A 406 -2.21 -1.10 -21.63
N ASP A 407 -2.14 -2.40 -21.36
CA ASP A 407 -3.16 -3.41 -21.67
C ASP A 407 -3.41 -4.27 -20.43
N ILE A 408 -4.61 -4.19 -19.87
CA ILE A 408 -4.97 -4.88 -18.62
C ILE A 408 -5.05 -6.39 -18.83
N ILE A 409 -5.56 -6.84 -19.98
CA ILE A 409 -5.67 -8.27 -20.29
C ILE A 409 -4.28 -8.88 -20.48
N TRP A 410 -3.38 -8.18 -21.16
CA TRP A 410 -1.98 -8.58 -21.27
C TRP A 410 -1.32 -8.70 -19.90
N GLN A 411 -1.50 -7.68 -19.03
CA GLN A 411 -0.97 -7.67 -17.67
C GLN A 411 -1.44 -8.87 -16.87
N HIS A 412 -2.73 -9.22 -16.95
CA HIS A 412 -3.26 -10.40 -16.25
C HIS A 412 -2.53 -11.69 -16.66
N HIS A 413 -2.26 -11.87 -17.95
CA HIS A 413 -1.67 -13.11 -18.46
C HIS A 413 -0.15 -13.20 -18.35
N HIS A 414 0.56 -12.06 -18.22
CA HIS A 414 2.02 -12.00 -18.26
C HIS A 414 2.65 -11.53 -16.94
N SER A 415 1.84 -11.30 -15.91
CA SER A 415 2.27 -10.90 -14.57
C SER A 415 2.43 -12.10 -13.64
N ASN A 416 3.30 -11.97 -12.63
CA ASN A 416 3.36 -12.92 -11.51
C ASN A 416 2.32 -12.65 -10.41
N ILE A 417 1.40 -11.68 -10.62
CA ILE A 417 0.32 -11.30 -9.71
C ILE A 417 -1.04 -11.22 -10.44
N PRO A 418 -1.47 -12.25 -11.19
CA PRO A 418 -2.73 -12.21 -11.93
C PRO A 418 -3.96 -12.05 -11.03
N ASP A 419 -3.91 -12.56 -9.80
CA ASP A 419 -4.93 -12.40 -8.77
C ASP A 419 -5.13 -10.93 -8.35
N TRP A 420 -4.06 -10.12 -8.31
CA TRP A 420 -4.18 -8.68 -8.10
C TRP A 420 -4.91 -8.00 -9.26
N THR A 421 -4.54 -8.33 -10.50
CA THR A 421 -5.19 -7.74 -11.68
C THR A 421 -6.67 -8.10 -11.73
N ALA A 422 -7.04 -9.33 -11.35
CA ALA A 422 -8.43 -9.76 -11.29
C ALA A 422 -9.22 -9.02 -10.19
N LEU A 423 -8.61 -8.77 -9.03
CA LEU A 423 -9.23 -8.00 -7.96
C LEU A 423 -9.48 -6.54 -8.37
N GLU A 424 -8.45 -5.86 -8.86
CA GLU A 424 -8.54 -4.43 -9.19
C GLU A 424 -9.37 -4.16 -10.45
N ALA A 425 -9.26 -5.01 -11.47
CA ALA A 425 -9.85 -4.74 -12.78
C ALA A 425 -11.10 -5.58 -13.09
N GLY A 426 -11.15 -6.82 -12.60
CA GLY A 426 -12.18 -7.80 -12.89
C GLY A 426 -11.68 -8.98 -13.73
N ASP A 427 -12.60 -9.88 -14.09
CA ASP A 427 -12.32 -11.11 -14.80
C ASP A 427 -11.98 -10.84 -16.28
N PRO A 428 -10.81 -11.30 -16.80
CA PRO A 428 -10.36 -11.00 -18.16
C PRO A 428 -11.27 -11.53 -19.27
N VAL A 429 -12.13 -12.51 -18.97
CA VAL A 429 -13.08 -13.08 -19.93
C VAL A 429 -14.45 -12.41 -19.80
N LYS A 430 -15.01 -12.39 -18.59
CA LYS A 430 -16.36 -11.85 -18.34
C LYS A 430 -16.41 -10.33 -18.52
N ASP A 431 -15.37 -9.64 -18.08
CA ASP A 431 -15.26 -8.17 -18.10
C ASP A 431 -14.44 -7.64 -19.29
N SER A 432 -14.13 -8.49 -20.28
CA SER A 432 -13.18 -8.18 -21.36
C SER A 432 -13.44 -6.85 -22.06
N LEU A 433 -14.69 -6.49 -22.35
CA LEU A 433 -15.03 -5.21 -22.99
C LEU A 433 -14.68 -4.01 -22.10
N LYS A 434 -14.94 -4.11 -20.79
CA LYS A 434 -14.54 -3.10 -19.80
C LYS A 434 -13.02 -2.98 -19.74
N LEU A 435 -12.31 -4.11 -19.67
CA LEU A 435 -10.84 -4.12 -19.56
C LEU A 435 -10.17 -3.54 -20.80
N VAL A 436 -10.71 -3.81 -21.99
CA VAL A 436 -10.23 -3.18 -23.25
C VAL A 436 -10.46 -1.68 -23.21
N ASP A 437 -11.65 -1.20 -22.81
CA ASP A 437 -11.94 0.23 -22.70
C ASP A 437 -11.08 0.93 -21.63
N ARG A 438 -10.74 0.24 -20.53
CA ARG A 438 -9.88 0.77 -19.48
C ARG A 438 -8.38 0.70 -19.81
N SER A 439 -8.00 -0.06 -20.83
CA SER A 439 -6.61 -0.18 -21.28
C SER A 439 -6.15 1.09 -22.01
N PRO A 440 -5.10 1.79 -21.52
CA PRO A 440 -4.60 3.03 -22.11
C PRO A 440 -4.29 2.94 -23.61
N ILE A 441 -3.82 1.77 -24.08
CA ILE A 441 -3.48 1.56 -25.49
C ILE A 441 -4.68 1.72 -26.43
N THR A 442 -5.89 1.42 -25.96
CA THR A 442 -7.13 1.56 -26.72
C THR A 442 -7.43 3.03 -27.08
N HIS A 443 -7.00 3.95 -26.23
CA HIS A 443 -7.24 5.38 -26.37
C HIS A 443 -5.95 6.18 -26.62
N ALA A 444 -4.89 5.55 -27.12
CA ALA A 444 -3.60 6.21 -27.36
C ALA A 444 -3.69 7.38 -28.37
N ASP A 445 -4.71 7.40 -29.23
CA ASP A 445 -5.00 8.51 -30.14
C ASP A 445 -5.36 9.82 -29.39
N LYS A 446 -5.88 9.74 -28.16
CA LYS A 446 -6.29 10.88 -27.33
C LYS A 446 -5.12 11.64 -26.72
N ILE A 447 -3.94 11.04 -26.65
CA ILE A 447 -2.77 11.69 -26.05
C ILE A 447 -2.42 12.99 -26.77
N THR A 448 -2.27 14.07 -26.02
CA THR A 448 -1.99 15.41 -26.57
C THR A 448 -0.60 15.91 -26.25
N GLY A 449 0.01 15.42 -25.16
CA GLY A 449 1.36 15.79 -24.73
C GLY A 449 2.37 14.67 -24.94
N PRO A 450 3.67 14.94 -24.79
CA PRO A 450 4.72 13.93 -24.86
C PRO A 450 4.66 12.94 -23.68
N LEU A 451 5.08 11.69 -23.93
CA LEU A 451 5.13 10.63 -22.94
C LEU A 451 6.55 10.04 -22.85
N LEU A 452 7.13 10.05 -21.65
CA LEU A 452 8.34 9.30 -21.32
C LEU A 452 7.94 7.95 -20.72
N LEU A 453 8.45 6.88 -21.32
CA LEU A 453 8.24 5.49 -20.89
C LEU A 453 9.58 4.96 -20.37
N ILE A 454 9.60 4.41 -19.16
CA ILE A 454 10.81 3.87 -18.52
C ILE A 454 10.53 2.47 -17.99
N HIS A 455 11.35 1.45 -18.37
CA HIS A 455 11.11 0.07 -17.94
C HIS A 455 12.39 -0.73 -17.77
N GLY A 456 12.44 -1.63 -16.78
CA GLY A 456 13.45 -2.67 -16.65
C GLY A 456 13.15 -3.85 -17.57
N ASP A 457 14.16 -4.37 -18.28
CA ASP A 457 13.92 -5.43 -19.26
C ASP A 457 13.83 -6.85 -18.68
N HIS A 458 14.01 -6.99 -17.36
CA HIS A 458 13.83 -8.23 -16.60
C HIS A 458 12.68 -8.12 -15.57
N ASP A 459 11.71 -7.25 -15.84
CA ASP A 459 10.54 -7.11 -14.99
C ASP A 459 9.56 -8.28 -15.22
N ASN A 460 9.33 -9.07 -14.15
CA ASN A 460 8.41 -10.19 -14.15
C ASN A 460 7.10 -9.91 -13.41
N ARG A 461 6.97 -8.71 -12.83
CA ARG A 461 5.73 -8.25 -12.19
C ARG A 461 4.85 -7.48 -13.16
N VAL A 462 5.46 -6.57 -13.91
CA VAL A 462 4.86 -5.88 -15.04
C VAL A 462 5.77 -6.11 -16.24
N ASP A 463 5.32 -6.94 -17.17
CA ASP A 463 6.12 -7.28 -18.36
C ASP A 463 6.42 -6.01 -19.18
N ILE A 464 7.67 -5.89 -19.65
CA ILE A 464 8.12 -4.74 -20.45
C ILE A 464 7.25 -4.52 -21.72
N GLY A 465 6.53 -5.54 -22.17
CA GLY A 465 5.52 -5.43 -23.23
C GLY A 465 4.51 -4.34 -22.96
N GLY A 466 4.15 -4.08 -21.69
CA GLY A 466 3.26 -3.01 -21.31
C GLY A 466 3.71 -1.63 -21.81
N SER A 467 4.97 -1.25 -21.61
CA SER A 467 5.52 0.01 -22.14
C SER A 467 5.90 -0.09 -23.62
N GLN A 468 6.37 -1.25 -24.08
CA GLN A 468 6.76 -1.44 -25.49
C GLN A 468 5.56 -1.27 -26.44
N PHE A 469 4.41 -1.86 -26.13
CA PHE A 469 3.22 -1.74 -26.96
C PHE A 469 2.70 -0.31 -27.04
N MET A 470 2.75 0.44 -25.92
CA MET A 470 2.42 1.86 -25.95
C MET A 470 3.40 2.65 -26.83
N ALA A 471 4.71 2.41 -26.71
CA ALA A 471 5.72 3.07 -27.54
C ALA A 471 5.50 2.80 -29.03
N ASP A 472 5.23 1.54 -29.41
CA ASP A 472 4.95 1.16 -30.79
C ASP A 472 3.65 1.81 -31.31
N LYS A 473 2.61 1.88 -30.48
CA LYS A 473 1.36 2.53 -30.83
C LYS A 473 1.50 4.05 -31.00
N LEU A 474 2.25 4.70 -30.13
CA LEU A 474 2.54 6.13 -30.24
C LEU A 474 3.35 6.45 -31.49
N LYS A 475 4.30 5.58 -31.85
CA LYS A 475 5.05 5.68 -33.12
C LYS A 475 4.12 5.58 -34.33
N GLU A 476 3.22 4.59 -34.35
CA GLU A 476 2.21 4.42 -35.39
C GLU A 476 1.35 5.67 -35.58
N LEU A 477 0.94 6.28 -34.45
CA LEU A 477 0.10 7.47 -34.42
C LEU A 477 0.86 8.79 -34.63
N GLY A 478 2.18 8.76 -34.81
CA GLY A 478 3.02 9.96 -34.95
C GLY A 478 3.04 10.87 -33.73
N LYS A 479 2.83 10.30 -32.53
CA LYS A 479 2.85 11.04 -31.26
C LYS A 479 4.27 11.18 -30.72
N THR A 480 4.52 12.22 -29.94
CA THR A 480 5.81 12.45 -29.29
C THR A 480 5.97 11.53 -28.09
N TYR A 481 7.01 10.71 -28.10
CA TYR A 481 7.36 9.85 -26.97
C TYR A 481 8.86 9.60 -26.89
N ARG A 482 9.32 9.14 -25.72
CA ARG A 482 10.67 8.60 -25.50
C ARG A 482 10.53 7.29 -24.73
N PHE A 483 11.24 6.25 -25.14
CA PHE A 483 11.24 4.97 -24.42
C PHE A 483 12.66 4.63 -23.97
N VAL A 484 12.86 4.51 -22.66
CA VAL A 484 14.15 4.22 -22.02
C VAL A 484 14.09 2.87 -21.34
N LYS A 485 14.92 1.93 -21.79
CA LYS A 485 15.07 0.60 -21.20
C LYS A 485 16.25 0.57 -20.24
N PHE A 486 16.05 -0.09 -19.10
CA PHE A 486 17.10 -0.32 -18.11
C PHE A 486 17.50 -1.80 -18.14
N PRO A 487 18.65 -2.14 -18.78
CA PRO A 487 19.09 -3.52 -18.95
C PRO A 487 19.37 -4.20 -17.61
N GLY A 488 18.87 -5.44 -17.44
CA GLY A 488 19.08 -6.26 -16.26
C GLY A 488 18.29 -5.84 -15.02
N LEU A 489 17.46 -4.79 -15.10
CA LEU A 489 16.60 -4.39 -13.99
C LEU A 489 15.23 -5.07 -14.06
N GLY A 490 14.72 -5.48 -12.90
CA GLY A 490 13.37 -5.95 -12.71
C GLY A 490 12.40 -4.79 -12.39
N HIS A 491 11.41 -5.06 -11.54
CA HIS A 491 10.38 -4.10 -11.14
C HIS A 491 10.94 -3.01 -10.23
N GLY A 492 11.45 -1.93 -10.82
CA GLY A 492 11.98 -0.74 -10.15
C GLY A 492 13.42 -0.40 -10.50
N ILE A 493 13.73 0.89 -10.39
CA ILE A 493 15.05 1.44 -10.65
C ILE A 493 15.90 1.36 -9.38
N LYS A 494 16.93 0.54 -9.38
CA LYS A 494 17.78 0.28 -8.22
C LYS A 494 19.25 0.63 -8.48
N GLY A 495 19.91 1.12 -7.43
CA GLY A 495 21.32 1.49 -7.47
C GLY A 495 21.56 2.95 -7.85
N VAL A 496 22.66 3.53 -7.35
CA VAL A 496 22.96 4.97 -7.46
C VAL A 496 23.07 5.41 -8.93
N GLU A 497 23.80 4.66 -9.75
CA GLU A 497 24.03 5.03 -11.16
C GLU A 497 22.75 4.92 -11.98
N ASN A 498 21.91 3.91 -11.73
CA ASN A 498 20.64 3.77 -12.42
C ASN A 498 19.66 4.89 -12.01
N ASN A 499 19.60 5.25 -10.72
CA ASN A 499 18.80 6.39 -10.27
C ASN A 499 19.30 7.71 -10.87
N ARG A 500 20.63 7.90 -10.97
CA ARG A 500 21.19 9.09 -11.62
C ARG A 500 20.76 9.15 -13.10
N LYS A 501 20.87 8.04 -13.83
CA LYS A 501 20.40 7.95 -15.22
C LYS A 501 18.89 8.20 -15.32
N TYR A 502 18.08 7.61 -14.43
CA TYR A 502 16.63 7.79 -14.40
C TYR A 502 16.25 9.27 -14.30
N TYR A 503 16.76 9.98 -13.30
CA TYR A 503 16.47 11.41 -13.14
C TYR A 503 17.06 12.27 -14.26
N SER A 504 18.21 11.91 -14.81
CA SER A 504 18.74 12.59 -16.01
C SER A 504 17.78 12.48 -17.19
N GLU A 505 17.27 11.29 -17.49
CA GLU A 505 16.29 11.07 -18.57
C GLU A 505 14.99 11.86 -18.31
N CYS A 506 14.51 11.88 -17.05
CA CYS A 506 13.31 12.64 -16.68
C CYS A 506 13.51 14.15 -16.89
N PHE A 507 14.61 14.73 -16.43
CA PHE A 507 14.86 16.17 -16.57
C PHE A 507 15.20 16.56 -18.00
N ASP A 508 15.97 15.76 -18.74
CA ASP A 508 16.24 15.98 -20.16
C ASP A 508 14.96 15.97 -20.99
N PHE A 509 14.02 15.07 -20.65
CA PHE A 509 12.71 15.02 -21.27
C PHE A 509 11.86 16.27 -20.93
N ILE A 510 11.77 16.66 -19.66
CA ILE A 510 11.03 17.85 -19.24
C ILE A 510 11.62 19.10 -19.93
N GLU A 511 12.94 19.26 -19.96
CA GLU A 511 13.59 20.39 -20.59
C GLU A 511 13.32 20.43 -22.10
N SER A 512 13.56 19.34 -22.82
CA SER A 512 13.46 19.29 -24.28
C SER A 512 12.02 19.33 -24.79
N GLU A 513 11.09 18.66 -24.11
CA GLU A 513 9.73 18.45 -24.63
C GLU A 513 8.68 19.38 -24.01
N VAL A 514 8.97 19.98 -22.83
CA VAL A 514 7.98 20.80 -22.09
C VAL A 514 8.43 22.25 -21.93
N LEU A 515 9.67 22.51 -21.51
CA LEU A 515 10.13 23.87 -21.18
C LEU A 515 10.68 24.64 -22.37
N ASN A 516 11.21 23.97 -23.38
CA ASN A 516 11.83 24.60 -24.55
C ASN A 516 10.92 24.59 -25.80
N LYS A 517 9.67 24.16 -25.66
CA LYS A 517 8.60 24.29 -26.67
C LYS A 517 7.65 25.40 -26.23
#